data_8f1fbd374d84ddb8ca523034525fc1f1
#
_entry.id   8f1fbd374d84ddb8ca523034525fc1f1
#
_cell.length_a   1.000
_cell.length_b   1.000
_cell.length_c   1.000
_cell.angle_alpha   90.00
_cell.angle_beta   90.00
_cell.angle_gamma   90.00
#
_symmetry.space_group_name_H-M   'P 1'
#
loop_
_entity.id
_entity.type
_entity.pdbx_description
1 polymer ?
#
loop_
_entity_poly.entity_id
_entity_poly.type
_entity_poly.pdbx_seq_one_letter_code
_entity_poly.pdbx_strand_id
1 'polypeptide(L)'
;MCGLYGVYQASGIDSAGLEIFNRLGKLSESRGRDSTGIISVERATIKKNKEFITRYRKGLTRASVFHESPEARSLIDGKPVVLAGHTRMATHGKVNIANAHPFEIGHLVGMHNGIYASLYDRENDKTDSRVIFEMLNTLGVPKGLRTINEDHHGYMALAFINKSSDTLNLFSNGGRSLFLGKTKDLWCWASEERFLRACASKWYYIGEIPEDSLVACKIGIEKWRVTQYDYTPRLSSFRSCKKEESFDNIPFKSDVKDSCLLPLTYEQGGHIDTPVKPATPSVVGSTSLQVRFRTTPGVYLTREALKELVSQHGCSCCLTKNTSVLREPLYFFSPSRYICKDCRETDSLIETFFNDDELHLGVWVLPSGKELSLVPTAT
;
A
#
# COMPACT_ATOMS: atom_id res chain seq x y z
N MET A 1 -13.25 8.02 -7.89
CA MET A 1 -11.84 7.53 -7.91
C MET A 1 -11.86 6.02 -7.88
N CYS A 2 -10.97 5.36 -8.63
CA CYS A 2 -10.91 3.90 -8.67
C CYS A 2 -10.21 3.32 -7.43
N GLY A 3 -10.42 2.01 -7.15
CA GLY A 3 -9.75 1.28 -6.09
C GLY A 3 -8.87 0.17 -6.66
N LEU A 4 -7.59 0.15 -6.31
CA LEU A 4 -6.68 -0.97 -6.52
C LEU A 4 -6.54 -1.74 -5.21
N TYR A 5 -6.54 -3.05 -5.28
CA TYR A 5 -6.34 -3.93 -4.12
C TYR A 5 -5.82 -5.29 -4.57
N GLY A 6 -5.24 -6.03 -3.65
CA GLY A 6 -4.85 -7.40 -3.93
C GLY A 6 -4.06 -8.06 -2.82
N VAL A 7 -3.74 -9.32 -3.06
CA VAL A 7 -2.98 -10.19 -2.17
C VAL A 7 -2.01 -11.07 -2.95
N TYR A 8 -0.86 -11.36 -2.34
CA TYR A 8 0.15 -12.26 -2.88
C TYR A 8 0.69 -13.17 -1.78
N GLN A 9 0.74 -14.47 -2.07
CA GLN A 9 1.31 -15.50 -1.20
C GLN A 9 2.00 -16.55 -2.05
N ALA A 10 3.33 -16.66 -1.93
CA ALA A 10 4.11 -17.53 -2.82
C ALA A 10 3.76 -19.03 -2.66
N SER A 11 3.31 -19.46 -1.50
CA SER A 11 2.84 -20.83 -1.24
C SER A 11 1.47 -21.16 -1.83
N GLY A 12 0.72 -20.15 -2.30
CA GLY A 12 -0.69 -20.20 -2.66
C GLY A 12 -1.55 -19.54 -1.58
N ILE A 13 -2.49 -18.72 -2.01
CA ILE A 13 -3.38 -17.95 -1.14
C ILE A 13 -4.29 -18.93 -0.38
N ASP A 14 -4.22 -18.87 0.94
CA ASP A 14 -5.06 -19.67 1.84
C ASP A 14 -6.44 -19.02 2.09
N SER A 15 -7.27 -19.66 2.90
CA SER A 15 -8.62 -19.16 3.22
C SER A 15 -8.59 -17.78 3.90
N ALA A 16 -7.61 -17.52 4.76
CA ALA A 16 -7.47 -16.21 5.41
C ALA A 16 -7.07 -15.14 4.40
N GLY A 17 -6.18 -15.45 3.46
CA GLY A 17 -5.82 -14.56 2.36
C GLY A 17 -6.99 -14.27 1.41
N LEU A 18 -7.82 -15.28 1.13
CA LEU A 18 -9.05 -15.10 0.35
C LEU A 18 -10.07 -14.20 1.06
N GLU A 19 -10.22 -14.37 2.37
CA GLU A 19 -11.09 -13.50 3.17
C GLU A 19 -10.60 -12.04 3.11
N ILE A 20 -9.29 -11.81 3.28
CA ILE A 20 -8.69 -10.48 3.17
C ILE A 20 -8.94 -9.90 1.77
N PHE A 21 -8.73 -10.68 0.70
CA PHE A 21 -8.99 -10.23 -0.68
C PHE A 21 -10.45 -9.80 -0.89
N ASN A 22 -11.40 -10.60 -0.44
CA ASN A 22 -12.82 -10.29 -0.56
C ASN A 22 -13.20 -9.03 0.25
N ARG A 23 -12.63 -8.88 1.45
CA ARG A 23 -12.86 -7.71 2.29
C ARG A 23 -12.25 -6.45 1.68
N LEU A 24 -11.05 -6.52 1.11
CA LEU A 24 -10.43 -5.41 0.38
C LEU A 24 -11.30 -4.98 -0.80
N GLY A 25 -11.85 -5.93 -1.57
CA GLY A 25 -12.77 -5.64 -2.67
C GLY A 25 -14.01 -4.88 -2.19
N LYS A 26 -14.66 -5.35 -1.12
CA LYS A 26 -15.82 -4.69 -0.53
C LYS A 26 -15.50 -3.27 -0.03
N LEU A 27 -14.38 -3.07 0.63
CA LEU A 27 -13.95 -1.75 1.10
C LEU A 27 -13.65 -0.81 -0.07
N SER A 28 -13.06 -1.34 -1.15
CA SER A 28 -12.74 -0.57 -2.36
C SER A 28 -13.96 -0.09 -3.15
N GLU A 29 -15.17 -0.60 -2.86
CA GLU A 29 -16.43 -0.09 -3.43
C GLU A 29 -16.70 1.39 -3.07
N SER A 30 -16.15 1.86 -1.96
CA SER A 30 -16.22 3.28 -1.60
C SER A 30 -15.52 4.18 -2.62
N ARG A 31 -14.65 3.61 -3.46
CA ARG A 31 -13.92 4.31 -4.51
C ARG A 31 -14.53 4.14 -5.90
N GLY A 32 -15.34 3.11 -6.12
CA GLY A 32 -15.99 2.87 -7.41
C GLY A 32 -16.87 1.63 -7.40
N ARG A 33 -17.98 1.69 -8.14
CA ARG A 33 -19.00 0.61 -8.21
C ARG A 33 -19.47 0.31 -9.63
N ASP A 34 -18.93 0.99 -10.64
CA ASP A 34 -19.41 0.88 -12.02
C ASP A 34 -18.95 -0.41 -12.69
N SER A 35 -17.77 -0.87 -12.35
CA SER A 35 -17.27 -2.18 -12.77
C SER A 35 -16.22 -2.69 -11.80
N THR A 36 -16.08 -4.01 -11.79
CA THR A 36 -15.03 -4.72 -11.03
C THR A 36 -14.30 -5.69 -11.93
N GLY A 37 -13.01 -5.85 -11.70
CA GLY A 37 -12.25 -6.90 -12.36
C GLY A 37 -11.20 -7.50 -11.46
N ILE A 38 -10.84 -8.75 -11.76
CA ILE A 38 -9.89 -9.56 -11.01
C ILE A 38 -8.86 -10.14 -11.96
N ILE A 39 -7.58 -10.08 -11.55
CA ILE A 39 -6.48 -10.89 -12.12
C ILE A 39 -6.16 -11.97 -11.11
N SER A 40 -6.00 -13.19 -11.61
CA SER A 40 -5.52 -14.35 -10.86
C SER A 40 -4.24 -14.87 -11.52
N VAL A 41 -3.24 -15.19 -10.70
CA VAL A 41 -2.05 -15.91 -11.15
C VAL A 41 -1.99 -17.23 -10.40
N GLU A 42 -2.02 -18.32 -11.15
CA GLU A 42 -1.99 -19.66 -10.63
C GLU A 42 -0.67 -20.35 -10.98
N ARG A 43 -0.22 -21.23 -10.09
CA ARG A 43 0.91 -22.10 -10.37
C ARG A 43 0.42 -23.33 -11.14
N ALA A 44 1.02 -23.59 -12.29
CA ALA A 44 0.72 -24.76 -13.11
C ALA A 44 1.97 -25.61 -13.33
N THR A 45 1.78 -26.88 -13.59
CA THR A 45 2.86 -27.77 -14.08
C THR A 45 2.55 -28.15 -15.50
N ILE A 46 3.29 -27.58 -16.45
CA ILE A 46 3.13 -27.86 -17.87
C ILE A 46 4.38 -28.60 -18.36
N LYS A 47 4.21 -29.80 -18.90
CA LYS A 47 5.32 -30.63 -19.42
C LYS A 47 6.52 -30.74 -18.46
N LYS A 48 6.25 -30.93 -17.15
CA LYS A 48 7.21 -30.98 -16.04
C LYS A 48 7.87 -29.65 -15.65
N ASN A 49 7.55 -28.56 -16.32
CA ASN A 49 7.99 -27.23 -15.92
C ASN A 49 6.95 -26.56 -15.02
N LYS A 50 7.43 -25.85 -14.00
CA LYS A 50 6.58 -24.99 -13.18
C LYS A 50 6.41 -23.65 -13.90
N GLU A 51 5.20 -23.33 -14.25
CA GLU A 51 4.83 -22.11 -14.96
C GLU A 51 3.77 -21.34 -14.16
N PHE A 52 3.61 -20.03 -14.46
CA PHE A 52 2.54 -19.22 -13.91
C PHE A 52 1.53 -18.91 -15.00
N ILE A 53 0.26 -19.20 -14.73
CA ILE A 53 -0.84 -18.88 -15.64
C ILE A 53 -1.58 -17.67 -15.09
N THR A 54 -1.61 -16.60 -15.89
CA THR A 54 -2.38 -15.39 -15.58
C THR A 54 -3.73 -15.46 -16.27
N ARG A 55 -4.81 -15.32 -15.50
CA ARG A 55 -6.19 -15.21 -15.98
C ARG A 55 -6.83 -13.96 -15.42
N TYR A 56 -7.88 -13.48 -16.07
CA TYR A 56 -8.65 -12.36 -15.55
C TYR A 56 -10.14 -12.45 -15.92
N ARG A 57 -10.97 -11.82 -15.13
CA ARG A 57 -12.40 -11.60 -15.41
C ARG A 57 -12.77 -10.19 -14.99
N LYS A 58 -13.81 -9.65 -15.63
CA LYS A 58 -14.35 -8.33 -15.32
C LYS A 58 -15.85 -8.30 -15.54
N GLY A 59 -16.57 -7.48 -14.76
CA GLY A 59 -18.01 -7.32 -14.81
C GLY A 59 -18.45 -5.90 -14.50
N LEU A 60 -19.61 -5.51 -15.03
CA LEU A 60 -20.20 -4.18 -14.81
C LEU A 60 -21.04 -4.18 -13.53
N THR A 61 -20.38 -4.45 -12.41
CA THR A 61 -21.02 -4.47 -11.09
C THR A 61 -19.99 -4.21 -9.99
N ARG A 62 -20.47 -3.94 -8.79
CA ARG A 62 -19.63 -3.72 -7.60
C ARG A 62 -18.92 -5.00 -7.15
N ALA A 63 -17.81 -4.84 -6.42
CA ALA A 63 -16.94 -5.94 -6.04
C ALA A 63 -17.63 -7.03 -5.21
N SER A 64 -18.46 -6.67 -4.22
CA SER A 64 -19.17 -7.64 -3.38
C SER A 64 -20.13 -8.55 -4.15
N VAL A 65 -20.66 -8.08 -5.28
CA VAL A 65 -21.51 -8.89 -6.17
C VAL A 65 -20.63 -9.67 -7.15
N PHE A 66 -19.62 -9.03 -7.71
CA PHE A 66 -18.74 -9.68 -8.71
C PHE A 66 -17.96 -10.85 -8.12
N HIS A 67 -17.42 -10.72 -6.91
CA HIS A 67 -16.65 -11.77 -6.26
C HIS A 67 -17.45 -13.05 -6.02
N GLU A 68 -18.78 -12.94 -5.90
CA GLU A 68 -19.67 -14.09 -5.75
C GLU A 68 -20.12 -14.68 -7.10
N SER A 69 -19.81 -14.02 -8.23
CA SER A 69 -20.19 -14.56 -9.54
C SER A 69 -19.38 -15.82 -9.90
N PRO A 70 -19.96 -16.73 -10.69
CA PRO A 70 -19.24 -17.95 -11.13
C PRO A 70 -17.92 -17.63 -11.85
N GLU A 71 -17.88 -16.56 -12.62
CA GLU A 71 -16.71 -16.12 -13.37
C GLU A 71 -15.58 -15.70 -12.44
N ALA A 72 -15.88 -14.94 -11.38
CA ALA A 72 -14.90 -14.52 -10.39
C ALA A 72 -14.47 -15.70 -9.49
N ARG A 73 -15.44 -16.51 -9.06
CA ARG A 73 -15.17 -17.73 -8.26
C ARG A 73 -14.21 -18.68 -8.97
N SER A 74 -14.34 -18.86 -10.28
CA SER A 74 -13.40 -19.69 -11.06
C SER A 74 -11.93 -19.23 -10.97
N LEU A 75 -11.69 -17.95 -10.68
CA LEU A 75 -10.35 -17.39 -10.47
C LEU A 75 -9.91 -17.46 -9.00
N ILE A 76 -10.85 -17.25 -8.08
CA ILE A 76 -10.58 -17.15 -6.64
C ILE A 76 -10.33 -18.55 -6.05
N ASP A 77 -11.14 -19.54 -6.44
CA ASP A 77 -11.12 -20.89 -5.85
C ASP A 77 -9.98 -21.78 -6.42
N GLY A 78 -9.26 -21.32 -7.45
CA GLY A 78 -8.19 -22.06 -8.14
C GLY A 78 -6.85 -22.15 -7.39
N LYS A 79 -6.78 -21.77 -6.11
CA LYS A 79 -5.55 -21.66 -5.31
C LYS A 79 -4.48 -20.76 -5.95
N PRO A 80 -4.85 -19.54 -6.30
CA PRO A 80 -3.92 -18.57 -6.92
C PRO A 80 -2.79 -18.22 -5.95
N VAL A 81 -1.66 -17.76 -6.50
CA VAL A 81 -0.57 -17.17 -5.74
C VAL A 81 -0.71 -15.63 -5.70
N VAL A 82 -1.36 -15.04 -6.70
CA VAL A 82 -1.70 -13.60 -6.77
C VAL A 82 -3.17 -13.45 -7.08
N LEU A 83 -3.84 -12.59 -6.34
CA LEU A 83 -5.14 -12.02 -6.70
C LEU A 83 -5.01 -10.50 -6.69
N ALA A 84 -5.28 -9.85 -7.81
CA ALA A 84 -5.35 -8.40 -7.93
C ALA A 84 -6.75 -7.97 -8.35
N GLY A 85 -7.29 -6.94 -7.74
CA GLY A 85 -8.64 -6.45 -7.97
C GLY A 85 -8.68 -4.96 -8.25
N HIS A 86 -9.69 -4.55 -9.02
CA HIS A 86 -9.97 -3.16 -9.34
C HIS A 86 -11.45 -2.86 -9.23
N THR A 87 -11.79 -1.72 -8.61
CA THR A 87 -13.14 -1.16 -8.62
C THR A 87 -13.10 0.17 -9.37
N ARG A 88 -13.94 0.31 -10.42
CA ARG A 88 -13.97 1.49 -11.28
C ARG A 88 -15.04 2.47 -10.84
N MET A 89 -14.67 3.75 -10.83
CA MET A 89 -15.57 4.87 -10.96
C MET A 89 -15.26 5.53 -12.31
N ALA A 90 -16.19 5.49 -13.23
CA ALA A 90 -16.00 6.03 -14.56
C ALA A 90 -15.99 7.56 -14.50
N THR A 91 -14.85 8.17 -14.78
CA THR A 91 -14.69 9.61 -14.94
C THR A 91 -14.65 10.00 -16.42
N HIS A 92 -14.08 9.12 -17.24
CA HIS A 92 -14.00 9.24 -18.69
C HIS A 92 -14.34 7.90 -19.35
N GLY A 93 -14.87 7.97 -20.59
CA GLY A 93 -15.29 6.79 -21.34
C GLY A 93 -16.59 6.15 -20.84
N LYS A 94 -17.20 5.35 -21.68
CA LYS A 94 -18.45 4.66 -21.37
C LYS A 94 -18.26 3.59 -20.28
N VAL A 95 -19.31 3.36 -19.51
CA VAL A 95 -19.37 2.18 -18.62
C VAL A 95 -19.71 0.97 -19.48
N ASN A 96 -18.68 0.27 -19.92
CA ASN A 96 -18.76 -0.96 -20.69
C ASN A 96 -17.59 -1.90 -20.36
N ILE A 97 -17.67 -3.15 -20.82
CA ILE A 97 -16.63 -4.17 -20.57
C ILE A 97 -15.30 -3.79 -21.22
N ALA A 98 -15.30 -3.12 -22.38
CA ALA A 98 -14.07 -2.73 -23.05
C ALA A 98 -13.25 -1.74 -22.20
N ASN A 99 -13.91 -0.84 -21.50
CA ASN A 99 -13.32 0.18 -20.64
C ASN A 99 -13.14 -0.25 -19.17
N ALA A 100 -13.64 -1.43 -18.81
CA ALA A 100 -13.41 -1.99 -17.46
C ALA A 100 -12.01 -2.59 -17.37
N HIS A 101 -11.41 -2.49 -16.18
CA HIS A 101 -10.13 -3.14 -15.86
C HIS A 101 -10.35 -4.65 -15.53
N PRO A 102 -9.31 -5.48 -15.69
CA PRO A 102 -7.97 -5.17 -16.20
C PRO A 102 -7.93 -5.04 -17.72
N PHE A 103 -6.83 -4.45 -18.22
CA PHE A 103 -6.45 -4.49 -19.63
C PHE A 103 -5.37 -5.54 -19.84
N GLU A 104 -5.55 -6.37 -20.87
CA GLU A 104 -4.51 -7.27 -21.36
C GLU A 104 -3.95 -6.70 -22.66
N ILE A 105 -2.68 -6.32 -22.65
CA ILE A 105 -1.97 -5.75 -23.80
C ILE A 105 -0.63 -6.47 -23.92
N GLY A 106 -0.51 -7.30 -24.95
CA GLY A 106 0.68 -8.13 -25.16
C GLY A 106 0.98 -9.05 -23.97
N HIS A 107 2.10 -8.82 -23.31
CA HIS A 107 2.51 -9.60 -22.14
C HIS A 107 2.11 -8.96 -20.78
N LEU A 108 1.45 -7.80 -20.82
CA LEU A 108 1.00 -7.11 -19.61
C LEU A 108 -0.49 -7.35 -19.37
N VAL A 109 -0.85 -7.64 -18.11
CA VAL A 109 -2.25 -7.65 -17.64
C VAL A 109 -2.31 -6.74 -16.44
N GLY A 110 -3.06 -5.62 -16.52
CA GLY A 110 -2.94 -4.61 -15.49
C GLY A 110 -4.14 -3.71 -15.28
N MET A 111 -4.04 -2.94 -14.21
CA MET A 111 -5.07 -2.06 -13.69
C MET A 111 -4.45 -0.70 -13.36
N HIS A 112 -5.23 0.36 -13.55
CA HIS A 112 -4.83 1.75 -13.34
C HIS A 112 -5.86 2.48 -12.47
N ASN A 113 -5.39 3.20 -11.49
CA ASN A 113 -6.14 4.20 -10.75
C ASN A 113 -5.47 5.55 -10.97
N GLY A 114 -6.10 6.42 -11.73
CA GLY A 114 -5.52 7.70 -12.06
C GLY A 114 -6.27 8.44 -13.13
N ILE A 115 -5.63 9.45 -13.68
CA ILE A 115 -6.13 10.23 -14.81
C ILE A 115 -4.96 10.87 -15.56
N TYR A 116 -4.94 10.63 -16.88
CA TYR A 116 -4.08 11.29 -17.87
C TYR A 116 -4.95 11.80 -19.00
N ALA A 117 -5.47 13.02 -18.86
CA ALA A 117 -6.43 13.59 -19.80
C ALA A 117 -5.90 13.67 -21.23
N SER A 118 -4.59 13.86 -21.41
CA SER A 118 -3.92 13.91 -22.72
C SER A 118 -3.80 12.55 -23.40
N LEU A 119 -3.97 11.44 -22.65
CA LEU A 119 -3.93 10.08 -23.20
C LEU A 119 -5.32 9.52 -23.51
N TYR A 120 -6.39 10.25 -23.22
CA TYR A 120 -7.73 9.81 -23.56
C TYR A 120 -8.00 10.00 -25.05
N ASP A 121 -8.14 8.89 -25.78
CA ASP A 121 -8.49 8.88 -27.20
C ASP A 121 -10.01 8.88 -27.37
N ARG A 122 -10.57 10.09 -27.56
CA ARG A 122 -12.01 10.31 -27.69
C ARG A 122 -12.61 9.70 -28.95
N GLU A 123 -11.87 9.68 -30.04
CA GLU A 123 -12.34 9.20 -31.33
C GLU A 123 -12.57 7.68 -31.31
N ASN A 124 -11.69 6.96 -30.66
CA ASN A 124 -11.75 5.50 -30.53
C ASN A 124 -12.34 5.01 -29.20
N ASP A 125 -12.87 5.90 -28.36
CA ASP A 125 -13.35 5.60 -26.99
C ASP A 125 -12.34 4.79 -26.15
N LYS A 126 -11.03 5.05 -26.35
CA LYS A 126 -9.98 4.40 -25.56
C LYS A 126 -9.68 5.23 -24.33
N THR A 127 -9.79 4.59 -23.16
CA THR A 127 -9.40 5.23 -21.89
C THR A 127 -7.89 5.44 -21.82
N ASP A 128 -7.47 6.46 -21.09
CA ASP A 128 -6.08 6.71 -20.72
C ASP A 128 -5.39 5.45 -20.16
N SER A 129 -6.09 4.68 -19.35
CA SER A 129 -5.62 3.42 -18.80
C SER A 129 -5.18 2.43 -19.88
N ARG A 130 -5.95 2.30 -20.95
CA ARG A 130 -5.61 1.41 -22.06
C ARG A 130 -4.36 1.90 -22.80
N VAL A 131 -4.31 3.20 -23.09
CA VAL A 131 -3.16 3.84 -23.77
C VAL A 131 -1.88 3.69 -22.94
N ILE A 132 -1.96 3.86 -21.60
CA ILE A 132 -0.84 3.61 -20.68
C ILE A 132 -0.28 2.20 -20.89
N PHE A 133 -1.11 1.15 -20.87
CA PHE A 133 -0.62 -0.22 -21.08
C PHE A 133 -0.13 -0.49 -22.50
N GLU A 134 -0.69 0.15 -23.52
CA GLU A 134 -0.18 0.12 -24.90
C GLU A 134 1.25 0.72 -24.95
N MET A 135 1.49 1.86 -24.31
CA MET A 135 2.81 2.48 -24.21
C MET A 135 3.81 1.61 -23.42
N LEU A 136 3.41 1.09 -22.27
CA LEU A 136 4.26 0.21 -21.47
C LEU A 136 4.66 -1.07 -22.21
N ASN A 137 3.74 -1.64 -22.98
CA ASN A 137 4.02 -2.84 -23.79
C ASN A 137 4.96 -2.54 -24.96
N THR A 138 4.76 -1.39 -25.63
CA THR A 138 5.53 -1.02 -26.84
C THR A 138 6.94 -0.55 -26.49
N LEU A 139 7.08 0.26 -25.44
CA LEU A 139 8.37 0.87 -25.06
C LEU A 139 9.15 0.05 -24.05
N GLY A 140 8.51 -0.96 -23.44
CA GLY A 140 8.99 -1.62 -22.23
C GLY A 140 8.69 -0.81 -20.96
N VAL A 141 8.47 -1.49 -19.84
CA VAL A 141 7.97 -0.87 -18.60
C VAL A 141 8.81 0.32 -18.13
N PRO A 142 10.15 0.23 -18.01
CA PRO A 142 10.96 1.36 -17.52
C PRO A 142 10.86 2.59 -18.42
N LYS A 143 11.01 2.40 -19.73
CA LYS A 143 10.96 3.50 -20.70
C LYS A 143 9.55 4.07 -20.83
N GLY A 144 8.55 3.20 -20.83
CA GLY A 144 7.14 3.62 -20.91
C GLY A 144 6.73 4.47 -19.71
N LEU A 145 7.06 4.05 -18.47
CA LEU A 145 6.82 4.86 -17.27
C LEU A 145 7.51 6.22 -17.36
N ARG A 146 8.78 6.25 -17.79
CA ARG A 146 9.50 7.50 -17.98
C ARG A 146 8.81 8.41 -18.99
N THR A 147 8.52 7.90 -20.19
CA THR A 147 7.86 8.68 -21.24
C THR A 147 6.50 9.23 -20.79
N ILE A 148 5.69 8.42 -20.10
CA ILE A 148 4.38 8.86 -19.60
C ILE A 148 4.53 10.01 -18.61
N ASN A 149 5.45 9.90 -17.64
CA ASN A 149 5.58 10.93 -16.59
C ASN A 149 6.36 12.17 -17.05
N GLU A 150 7.23 12.06 -18.06
CA GLU A 150 7.97 13.22 -18.60
C GLU A 150 7.14 14.00 -19.63
N ASP A 151 6.38 13.31 -20.49
CA ASP A 151 5.71 13.91 -21.63
C ASP A 151 4.21 14.22 -21.37
N HIS A 152 3.62 13.65 -20.31
CA HIS A 152 2.21 13.82 -19.99
C HIS A 152 2.00 14.19 -18.52
N HIS A 153 1.05 15.10 -18.27
CA HIS A 153 0.66 15.46 -16.92
C HIS A 153 -0.51 14.59 -16.45
N GLY A 154 -0.34 13.95 -15.31
CA GLY A 154 -1.37 13.12 -14.73
C GLY A 154 -0.93 12.43 -13.46
N TYR A 155 -1.84 11.65 -12.93
CA TYR A 155 -1.63 10.89 -11.69
C TYR A 155 -1.96 9.43 -11.95
N MET A 156 -1.10 8.53 -11.48
CA MET A 156 -1.36 7.11 -11.60
C MET A 156 -0.83 6.30 -10.42
N ALA A 157 -1.62 5.27 -10.09
CA ALA A 157 -1.14 4.08 -9.44
C ALA A 157 -1.46 2.88 -10.33
N LEU A 158 -0.53 1.95 -10.46
CA LEU A 158 -0.66 0.76 -11.28
C LEU A 158 -0.48 -0.50 -10.45
N ALA A 159 -1.26 -1.54 -10.80
CA ALA A 159 -0.99 -2.91 -10.36
C ALA A 159 -1.09 -3.81 -11.60
N PHE A 160 -0.02 -4.53 -11.94
CA PHE A 160 -0.01 -5.34 -13.16
C PHE A 160 0.92 -6.55 -13.07
N ILE A 161 0.59 -7.56 -13.85
CA ILE A 161 1.41 -8.74 -14.08
C ILE A 161 2.12 -8.60 -15.41
N ASN A 162 3.43 -8.82 -15.40
CA ASN A 162 4.21 -9.01 -16.61
C ASN A 162 4.41 -10.51 -16.81
N LYS A 163 3.68 -11.09 -17.77
CA LYS A 163 3.70 -12.54 -18.07
C LYS A 163 5.03 -13.03 -18.59
N SER A 164 5.80 -12.18 -19.28
CA SER A 164 7.11 -12.59 -19.85
C SER A 164 8.20 -12.73 -18.81
N SER A 165 8.07 -12.02 -17.70
CA SER A 165 9.04 -12.05 -16.58
C SER A 165 8.47 -12.65 -15.30
N ASP A 166 7.21 -13.12 -15.29
CA ASP A 166 6.48 -13.58 -14.11
C ASP A 166 6.64 -12.62 -12.92
N THR A 167 6.38 -11.34 -13.15
CA THR A 167 6.49 -10.33 -12.09
C THR A 167 5.15 -9.67 -11.79
N LEU A 168 4.86 -9.53 -10.50
CA LEU A 168 3.86 -8.61 -9.98
C LEU A 168 4.52 -7.25 -9.82
N ASN A 169 3.89 -6.22 -10.35
CA ASN A 169 4.41 -4.87 -10.39
C ASN A 169 3.38 -3.90 -9.80
N LEU A 170 3.83 -3.07 -8.88
CA LEU A 170 3.06 -1.98 -8.27
C LEU A 170 3.83 -0.69 -8.51
N PHE A 171 3.14 0.35 -8.98
CA PHE A 171 3.75 1.65 -9.26
C PHE A 171 2.87 2.78 -8.75
N SER A 172 3.49 3.86 -8.30
CA SER A 172 2.84 5.13 -7.98
C SER A 172 3.74 6.28 -8.42
N ASN A 173 3.12 7.36 -8.96
CA ASN A 173 3.82 8.63 -9.21
C ASN A 173 3.43 9.71 -8.19
N GLY A 174 3.06 9.32 -6.97
CA GLY A 174 2.72 10.22 -5.86
C GLY A 174 1.31 10.83 -5.91
N GLY A 175 0.75 11.04 -7.08
CA GLY A 175 -0.59 11.65 -7.21
C GLY A 175 -1.78 10.71 -6.93
N ARG A 176 -1.51 9.42 -6.78
CA ARG A 176 -2.47 8.38 -6.37
C ARG A 176 -1.78 7.41 -5.45
N SER A 177 -2.18 7.44 -4.19
CA SER A 177 -1.63 6.56 -3.17
C SER A 177 -1.87 5.09 -3.49
N LEU A 178 -0.87 4.28 -3.19
CA LEU A 178 -0.94 2.82 -3.19
C LEU A 178 -0.11 2.32 -2.01
N PHE A 179 -0.74 1.59 -1.11
CA PHE A 179 -0.12 1.06 0.09
C PHE A 179 0.20 -0.42 -0.08
N LEU A 180 1.35 -0.82 0.39
CA LEU A 180 1.76 -2.22 0.48
C LEU A 180 1.84 -2.60 1.96
N GLY A 181 1.29 -3.76 2.31
CA GLY A 181 1.32 -4.29 3.66
C GLY A 181 1.74 -5.75 3.67
N LYS A 182 2.33 -6.21 4.79
CA LYS A 182 2.71 -7.59 5.03
C LYS A 182 2.12 -8.09 6.33
N THR A 183 1.45 -9.23 6.28
CA THR A 183 1.17 -10.08 7.44
C THR A 183 2.28 -11.14 7.56
N LYS A 184 2.10 -12.16 8.38
CA LYS A 184 3.10 -13.24 8.52
C LYS A 184 3.49 -13.87 7.18
N ASP A 185 2.50 -14.24 6.38
CA ASP A 185 2.72 -15.07 5.19
C ASP A 185 2.11 -14.46 3.92
N LEU A 186 1.50 -13.25 4.03
CA LEU A 186 0.73 -12.64 2.96
C LEU A 186 1.16 -11.20 2.73
N TRP A 187 1.40 -10.85 1.48
CA TRP A 187 1.51 -9.48 1.02
C TRP A 187 0.15 -8.99 0.52
N CYS A 188 -0.20 -7.76 0.88
CA CYS A 188 -1.44 -7.12 0.46
C CYS A 188 -1.16 -5.71 -0.02
N TRP A 189 -1.96 -5.22 -0.95
CA TRP A 189 -1.93 -3.81 -1.34
C TRP A 189 -3.34 -3.25 -1.47
N ALA A 190 -3.44 -1.94 -1.27
CA ALA A 190 -4.70 -1.21 -1.44
C ALA A 190 -4.43 0.27 -1.74
N SER A 191 -5.37 0.91 -2.43
CA SER A 191 -5.32 2.36 -2.67
C SER A 191 -5.41 3.21 -1.40
N GLU A 192 -5.82 2.65 -0.27
CA GLU A 192 -5.93 3.35 1.01
C GLU A 192 -5.41 2.48 2.15
N GLU A 193 -4.58 3.06 3.02
CA GLU A 193 -4.04 2.39 4.19
C GLU A 193 -5.13 1.83 5.11
N ARG A 194 -6.21 2.60 5.32
CA ARG A 194 -7.33 2.18 6.17
C ARG A 194 -7.99 0.88 5.71
N PHE A 195 -7.94 0.56 4.41
CA PHE A 195 -8.48 -0.70 3.91
C PHE A 195 -7.63 -1.89 4.36
N LEU A 196 -6.30 -1.74 4.31
CA LEU A 196 -5.40 -2.75 4.85
C LEU A 196 -5.63 -2.94 6.35
N ARG A 197 -5.61 -1.84 7.11
CA ARG A 197 -5.81 -1.88 8.57
C ARG A 197 -7.14 -2.52 8.98
N ALA A 198 -8.19 -2.32 8.18
CA ALA A 198 -9.48 -2.94 8.43
C ALA A 198 -9.51 -4.45 8.16
N CYS A 199 -8.59 -4.99 7.37
CA CYS A 199 -8.62 -6.39 6.92
C CYS A 199 -7.90 -7.36 7.86
N ALA A 200 -6.92 -6.92 8.64
CA ALA A 200 -6.21 -7.77 9.57
C ALA A 200 -5.85 -7.02 10.85
N SER A 201 -5.88 -7.72 11.97
CA SER A 201 -5.54 -7.15 13.28
C SER A 201 -4.03 -7.03 13.52
N LYS A 202 -3.21 -7.78 12.77
CA LYS A 202 -1.75 -7.82 12.92
C LYS A 202 -1.10 -7.64 11.55
N TRP A 203 -0.45 -6.50 11.39
CA TRP A 203 0.42 -6.19 10.28
C TRP A 203 1.86 -6.15 10.77
N TYR A 204 2.77 -6.77 10.05
CA TYR A 204 4.21 -6.61 10.27
C TYR A 204 4.64 -5.25 9.77
N TYR A 205 4.03 -4.85 8.68
CA TYR A 205 4.40 -3.66 7.97
C TYR A 205 3.20 -3.16 7.15
N ILE A 206 3.02 -1.86 7.07
CA ILE A 206 2.20 -1.15 6.09
C ILE A 206 2.96 0.13 5.74
N GLY A 207 3.21 0.35 4.45
CA GLY A 207 3.83 1.57 3.94
C GLY A 207 3.21 1.99 2.61
N GLU A 208 3.27 3.26 2.32
CA GLU A 208 2.90 3.81 1.02
C GLU A 208 4.03 3.53 0.02
N ILE A 209 3.69 3.17 -1.21
CA ILE A 209 4.68 3.06 -2.29
C ILE A 209 5.20 4.45 -2.58
N PRO A 210 6.53 4.68 -2.47
CA PRO A 210 7.10 5.99 -2.69
C PRO A 210 6.78 6.55 -4.06
N GLU A 211 6.74 7.87 -4.14
CA GLU A 211 6.53 8.58 -5.40
C GLU A 211 7.56 8.12 -6.44
N ASP A 212 7.11 8.01 -7.69
CA ASP A 212 7.92 7.58 -8.84
C ASP A 212 8.63 6.24 -8.67
N SER A 213 8.04 5.34 -7.88
CA SER A 213 8.65 4.05 -7.58
C SER A 213 7.87 2.87 -8.16
N LEU A 214 8.61 1.97 -8.81
CA LEU A 214 8.14 0.66 -9.23
C LEU A 214 8.61 -0.41 -8.23
N VAL A 215 7.65 -0.99 -7.53
CA VAL A 215 7.86 -2.11 -6.63
C VAL A 215 7.50 -3.39 -7.35
N ALA A 216 8.50 -4.20 -7.68
CA ALA A 216 8.33 -5.42 -8.47
C ALA A 216 8.70 -6.67 -7.66
N CYS A 217 7.84 -7.71 -7.72
CA CYS A 217 8.09 -8.99 -7.11
C CYS A 217 8.15 -10.09 -8.16
N LYS A 218 9.21 -10.90 -8.17
CA LYS A 218 9.25 -12.14 -8.94
C LYS A 218 8.34 -13.15 -8.28
N ILE A 219 7.27 -13.54 -8.97
CA ILE A 219 6.24 -14.44 -8.47
C ILE A 219 6.85 -15.81 -8.15
N GLY A 220 6.54 -16.34 -6.97
CA GLY A 220 7.04 -17.63 -6.49
C GLY A 220 8.37 -17.60 -5.75
N ILE A 221 9.09 -16.45 -5.73
CA ILE A 221 10.38 -16.30 -5.04
C ILE A 221 10.28 -15.34 -3.86
N GLU A 222 9.19 -14.56 -3.77
CA GLU A 222 8.98 -13.46 -2.77
C GLU A 222 10.11 -12.44 -2.71
N LYS A 223 10.85 -12.29 -3.78
CA LYS A 223 11.92 -11.30 -3.87
C LYS A 223 11.37 -10.01 -4.47
N TRP A 224 11.25 -9.01 -3.63
CA TRP A 224 10.84 -7.67 -4.02
C TRP A 224 12.04 -6.83 -4.44
N ARG A 225 11.82 -5.95 -5.41
CA ARG A 225 12.77 -4.94 -5.85
C ARG A 225 12.02 -3.62 -5.98
N VAL A 226 12.68 -2.56 -5.56
CA VAL A 226 12.21 -1.21 -5.75
C VAL A 226 13.12 -0.51 -6.75
N THR A 227 12.52 0.14 -7.73
CA THR A 227 13.22 0.99 -8.68
C THR A 227 12.56 2.35 -8.62
N GLN A 228 13.28 3.31 -8.08
CA GLN A 228 12.88 4.71 -8.09
C GLN A 228 13.33 5.35 -9.41
N TYR A 229 12.46 6.16 -9.97
CA TYR A 229 12.73 6.89 -11.19
C TYR A 229 12.89 8.37 -10.86
N ASP A 230 13.92 8.97 -11.41
CA ASP A 230 14.08 10.42 -11.42
C ASP A 230 13.51 10.93 -12.74
N TYR A 231 12.30 11.50 -12.68
CA TYR A 231 11.64 12.08 -13.84
C TYR A 231 11.93 13.57 -13.88
N THR A 232 12.54 14.01 -14.98
CA THR A 232 12.65 15.43 -15.28
C THR A 232 11.48 15.82 -16.19
N PRO A 233 10.45 16.51 -15.68
CA PRO A 233 9.35 16.96 -16.52
C PRO A 233 9.90 17.79 -17.67
N ARG A 234 9.63 17.38 -18.90
CA ARG A 234 9.92 18.23 -20.04
C ARG A 234 8.95 19.38 -20.00
N LEU A 235 9.43 20.55 -19.64
CA LEU A 235 8.70 21.80 -19.71
C LEU A 235 8.29 22.02 -21.18
N SER A 236 7.16 21.44 -21.57
CA SER A 236 6.48 21.89 -22.78
C SER A 236 6.09 23.33 -22.54
N SER A 237 6.54 24.22 -23.38
CA SER A 237 6.23 25.64 -23.36
C SER A 237 4.72 25.82 -23.19
N PHE A 238 4.29 26.08 -21.97
CA PHE A 238 2.94 26.51 -21.68
C PHE A 238 2.73 27.85 -22.35
N ARG A 239 2.07 27.88 -23.51
CA ARG A 239 1.31 29.07 -23.91
C ARG A 239 0.25 29.25 -22.83
N SER A 240 0.43 30.24 -21.99
CA SER A 240 -0.52 30.64 -20.98
C SER A 240 -1.85 30.95 -21.65
N CYS A 241 -2.79 30.03 -21.59
CA CYS A 241 -4.18 30.34 -21.78
C CYS A 241 -4.67 30.98 -20.49
N LYS A 242 -4.55 32.31 -20.40
CA LYS A 242 -5.26 33.10 -19.39
C LYS A 242 -6.75 32.95 -19.67
N LYS A 243 -7.42 32.11 -18.92
CA LYS A 243 -8.82 32.25 -18.53
C LYS A 243 -8.95 31.64 -17.14
N GLU A 244 -8.92 32.51 -16.16
CA GLU A 244 -9.49 32.27 -14.86
C GLU A 244 -10.99 32.10 -15.04
N GLU A 245 -11.49 30.88 -15.05
CA GLU A 245 -12.88 30.59 -14.75
C GLU A 245 -12.93 30.10 -13.32
N SER A 246 -13.47 30.98 -12.46
CA SER A 246 -13.79 30.68 -11.07
C SER A 246 -14.79 29.54 -11.01
N PHE A 247 -14.43 28.46 -10.32
CA PHE A 247 -15.30 27.32 -10.02
C PHE A 247 -16.24 27.58 -8.81
N ASP A 248 -16.82 28.77 -8.74
CA ASP A 248 -17.77 29.15 -7.70
C ASP A 248 -19.21 29.10 -8.18
N ASN A 249 -19.70 28.02 -8.78
CA ASN A 249 -21.15 27.82 -8.92
C ASN A 249 -21.46 26.42 -9.50
N ILE A 250 -21.33 25.39 -8.69
CA ILE A 250 -22.04 24.14 -8.90
C ILE A 250 -22.99 23.96 -7.71
N PRO A 251 -24.31 24.06 -7.90
CA PRO A 251 -25.25 23.80 -6.78
C PRO A 251 -25.22 22.33 -6.37
N PHE A 252 -24.81 22.10 -5.17
CA PHE A 252 -24.89 20.80 -4.49
C PHE A 252 -26.37 20.49 -4.26
N LYS A 253 -26.98 19.63 -5.05
CA LYS A 253 -28.29 19.07 -4.75
C LYS A 253 -28.11 17.96 -3.71
N SER A 254 -28.47 18.28 -2.49
CA SER A 254 -28.68 17.34 -1.39
C SER A 254 -30.04 16.68 -1.55
N ASP A 255 -30.12 15.57 -2.27
CA ASP A 255 -31.25 14.64 -2.20
C ASP A 255 -30.74 13.21 -2.37
N VAL A 256 -30.20 12.67 -1.29
CA VAL A 256 -30.10 11.22 -1.10
C VAL A 256 -30.71 10.92 0.26
N LYS A 257 -31.94 10.42 0.20
CA LYS A 257 -32.63 9.87 1.36
C LYS A 257 -31.84 8.72 1.94
N ASP A 258 -31.50 8.84 3.21
CA ASP A 258 -31.03 7.77 4.08
C ASP A 258 -32.01 6.60 4.06
N SER A 259 -31.60 5.47 3.51
CA SER A 259 -32.14 4.17 3.91
C SER A 259 -31.18 3.09 3.42
N CYS A 260 -30.37 2.59 4.30
CA CYS A 260 -29.74 1.27 4.43
C CYS A 260 -28.40 1.35 5.16
N LEU A 261 -28.42 1.90 6.37
CA LEU A 261 -27.38 1.62 7.37
C LEU A 261 -27.99 0.67 8.41
N LEU A 262 -27.68 -0.60 8.35
CA LEU A 262 -27.86 -1.49 9.49
C LEU A 262 -26.82 -1.12 10.55
N PRO A 263 -27.23 -0.92 11.80
CA PRO A 263 -26.34 -0.49 12.86
C PRO A 263 -25.41 -1.64 13.27
N LEU A 264 -24.11 -1.42 13.18
CA LEU A 264 -23.15 -2.15 13.99
C LEU A 264 -23.33 -1.64 15.42
N THR A 265 -23.92 -2.44 16.28
CA THR A 265 -23.99 -2.19 17.71
C THR A 265 -22.58 -2.14 18.28
N TYR A 266 -22.15 -0.95 18.60
CA TYR A 266 -21.02 -0.70 19.47
C TYR A 266 -21.60 -0.41 20.85
N GLU A 267 -21.34 -1.27 21.81
CA GLU A 267 -21.71 -1.00 23.20
C GLU A 267 -20.93 0.23 23.69
N GLN A 268 -21.67 1.27 24.00
CA GLN A 268 -21.15 2.48 24.64
C GLN A 268 -20.95 2.20 26.12
N GLY A 269 -19.70 2.20 26.55
CA GLY A 269 -19.32 2.33 27.96
C GLY A 269 -18.80 3.74 28.25
N GLY A 270 -19.59 4.53 28.96
CA GLY A 270 -19.13 5.54 29.92
C GLY A 270 -18.69 6.90 29.38
N HIS A 271 -19.61 7.86 29.41
CA HIS A 271 -19.32 9.30 29.51
C HIS A 271 -18.31 9.63 30.61
N ILE A 272 -17.26 10.40 30.29
CA ILE A 272 -16.66 11.38 31.21
C ILE A 272 -16.27 12.60 30.38
N ASP A 273 -17.10 13.65 30.48
CA ASP A 273 -16.73 15.02 30.18
C ASP A 273 -15.88 15.56 31.31
N THR A 274 -14.66 15.99 31.00
CA THR A 274 -14.04 17.19 31.60
C THR A 274 -12.70 17.47 30.88
N PRO A 275 -12.39 18.71 30.54
CA PRO A 275 -11.09 19.06 29.96
C PRO A 275 -10.03 19.05 31.06
N VAL A 276 -9.10 18.13 30.97
CA VAL A 276 -7.94 18.10 31.85
C VAL A 276 -6.95 19.18 31.39
N LYS A 277 -6.79 20.20 32.20
CA LYS A 277 -5.65 21.13 32.15
C LYS A 277 -4.35 20.33 32.20
N PRO A 278 -3.29 20.76 31.45
CA PRO A 278 -2.00 20.12 31.58
C PRO A 278 -1.47 20.33 33.01
N ALA A 279 -1.29 19.21 33.70
CA ALA A 279 -0.66 19.20 35.01
C ALA A 279 0.80 19.59 34.86
N THR A 280 1.20 20.66 35.53
CA THR A 280 2.57 21.01 35.84
C THR A 280 3.24 19.82 36.55
N PRO A 281 4.42 19.36 36.13
CA PRO A 281 5.10 18.30 36.86
C PRO A 281 5.57 18.84 38.22
N SER A 282 4.97 18.35 39.28
CA SER A 282 5.46 18.52 40.61
C SER A 282 6.84 17.80 40.74
N VAL A 283 7.83 18.60 41.04
CA VAL A 283 9.17 18.15 41.41
C VAL A 283 9.06 17.38 42.73
N VAL A 284 9.15 16.08 42.68
CA VAL A 284 9.48 15.25 43.85
C VAL A 284 10.86 14.67 43.59
N GLY A 285 11.79 15.13 44.40
CA GLY A 285 13.19 14.71 44.33
C GLY A 285 13.41 13.26 44.73
N SER A 286 14.09 12.56 43.85
CA SER A 286 15.19 11.63 44.20
C SER A 286 16.01 11.47 42.90
N THR A 287 17.20 12.04 42.94
CA THR A 287 18.23 11.95 41.92
C THR A 287 18.83 10.55 41.88
N SER A 288 18.19 9.59 41.25
CA SER A 288 18.92 8.47 40.65
C SER A 288 19.24 8.85 39.21
N LEU A 289 20.51 9.00 38.91
CA LEU A 289 21.13 9.22 37.63
C LEU A 289 20.82 8.01 36.70
N GLN A 290 19.61 7.93 36.13
CA GLN A 290 19.22 6.83 35.26
C GLN A 290 19.49 7.16 33.84
N VAL A 291 20.27 6.31 33.16
CA VAL A 291 20.42 6.27 31.72
C VAL A 291 19.05 5.94 31.11
N ARG A 292 18.61 6.75 30.17
CA ARG A 292 17.32 6.57 29.46
C ARG A 292 17.57 6.20 28.00
N PHE A 293 16.64 5.45 27.42
CA PHE A 293 16.70 5.09 26.02
C PHE A 293 15.76 6.01 25.22
N ARG A 294 16.31 6.79 24.29
CA ARG A 294 15.53 7.63 23.38
C ARG A 294 15.08 6.80 22.19
N THR A 295 13.77 6.70 21.97
CA THR A 295 13.17 5.99 20.82
C THR A 295 12.96 6.92 19.63
N THR A 296 12.34 8.06 19.86
CA THR A 296 12.09 9.12 18.88
C THR A 296 12.38 10.48 19.54
N PRO A 297 12.49 11.59 18.78
CA PRO A 297 12.74 12.90 19.37
C PRO A 297 11.80 13.22 20.53
N GLY A 298 12.35 13.52 21.68
CA GLY A 298 11.61 13.86 22.90
C GLY A 298 11.00 12.68 23.69
N VAL A 299 11.09 11.44 23.23
CA VAL A 299 10.52 10.27 23.89
C VAL A 299 11.61 9.36 24.48
N TYR A 300 11.54 9.15 25.79
CA TYR A 300 12.54 8.41 26.55
C TYR A 300 11.90 7.27 27.34
N LEU A 301 12.49 6.09 27.26
CA LEU A 301 12.10 4.88 28.00
C LEU A 301 13.15 4.52 29.06
N THR A 302 12.71 3.92 30.15
CA THR A 302 13.60 3.19 31.06
C THR A 302 14.02 1.87 30.40
N ARG A 303 15.03 1.21 30.97
CA ARG A 303 15.49 -0.10 30.50
C ARG A 303 14.40 -1.17 30.61
N GLU A 304 13.62 -1.11 31.66
CA GLU A 304 12.49 -2.02 31.92
C GLU A 304 11.37 -1.80 30.92
N ALA A 305 10.99 -0.53 30.69
CA ALA A 305 9.97 -0.18 29.68
C ALA A 305 10.38 -0.57 28.26
N LEU A 306 11.67 -0.44 27.92
CA LEU A 306 12.18 -0.91 26.61
C LEU A 306 12.14 -2.44 26.50
N LYS A 307 12.50 -3.18 27.55
CA LYS A 307 12.38 -4.65 27.59
C LYS A 307 10.93 -5.09 27.43
N GLU A 308 10.02 -4.42 28.15
CA GLU A 308 8.59 -4.69 28.05
C GLU A 308 8.05 -4.43 26.64
N LEU A 309 8.42 -3.31 26.03
CA LEU A 309 8.08 -2.99 24.66
C LEU A 309 8.52 -4.09 23.67
N VAL A 310 9.77 -4.56 23.78
CA VAL A 310 10.29 -5.64 22.94
C VAL A 310 9.54 -6.94 23.17
N SER A 311 9.26 -7.31 24.42
CA SER A 311 8.58 -8.56 24.76
C SER A 311 7.11 -8.57 24.36
N GLN A 312 6.44 -7.43 24.42
CA GLN A 312 5.03 -7.30 24.06
C GLN A 312 4.81 -7.18 22.55
N HIS A 313 5.54 -6.28 21.90
CA HIS A 313 5.30 -5.93 20.50
C HIS A 313 6.22 -6.66 19.52
N GLY A 314 7.50 -6.83 19.86
CA GLY A 314 8.50 -7.39 18.96
C GLY A 314 8.90 -6.44 17.83
N CYS A 315 9.84 -6.88 16.99
CA CYS A 315 10.22 -6.16 15.77
C CYS A 315 9.03 -6.07 14.82
N SER A 316 8.75 -4.91 14.25
CA SER A 316 7.61 -4.70 13.35
C SER A 316 7.74 -5.42 12.00
N CYS A 317 8.91 -5.93 11.67
CA CYS A 317 9.17 -6.70 10.45
C CYS A 317 9.18 -8.22 10.72
N CYS A 318 10.09 -8.73 11.55
CA CYS A 318 10.23 -10.18 11.79
C CYS A 318 9.49 -10.69 13.03
N LEU A 319 8.85 -9.81 13.80
CA LEU A 319 8.12 -10.07 15.05
C LEU A 319 8.96 -10.74 16.16
N THR A 320 10.27 -10.76 16.03
CA THR A 320 11.09 -11.30 17.12
C THR A 320 10.81 -10.54 18.40
N LYS A 321 10.48 -11.27 19.45
CA LYS A 321 10.29 -10.76 20.81
C LYS A 321 11.49 -11.10 21.69
N ASN A 322 12.56 -11.62 21.08
CA ASN A 322 13.76 -11.97 21.78
C ASN A 322 14.47 -10.70 22.27
N THR A 323 14.66 -10.59 23.57
CA THR A 323 15.34 -9.44 24.18
C THR A 323 16.83 -9.35 23.82
N SER A 324 17.39 -10.36 23.14
CA SER A 324 18.75 -10.27 22.59
C SER A 324 18.90 -9.13 21.58
N VAL A 325 17.82 -8.77 20.88
CA VAL A 325 17.81 -7.62 19.96
C VAL A 325 18.15 -6.29 20.65
N LEU A 326 18.01 -6.19 21.97
CA LEU A 326 18.40 -5.02 22.75
C LEU A 326 19.93 -4.77 22.79
N ARG A 327 20.72 -5.74 22.34
CA ARG A 327 22.18 -5.61 22.19
C ARG A 327 22.61 -5.03 20.85
N GLU A 328 21.64 -4.83 19.95
CA GLU A 328 21.83 -4.38 18.60
C GLU A 328 21.11 -3.04 18.36
N PRO A 329 21.44 -2.29 17.31
CA PRO A 329 20.71 -1.10 16.94
C PRO A 329 19.24 -1.40 16.70
N LEU A 330 18.35 -0.56 17.24
CA LEU A 330 16.91 -0.59 17.00
C LEU A 330 16.52 0.72 16.29
N TYR A 331 15.73 0.61 15.26
CA TYR A 331 15.28 1.75 14.45
C TYR A 331 13.81 2.00 14.70
N PHE A 332 13.46 3.15 15.25
CA PHE A 332 12.11 3.51 15.66
C PHE A 332 11.44 4.41 14.62
N PHE A 333 10.25 4.07 14.20
CA PHE A 333 9.38 4.92 13.38
C PHE A 333 8.17 5.45 14.15
N SER A 334 8.01 5.03 15.39
CA SER A 334 7.12 5.62 16.38
C SER A 334 7.62 5.30 17.77
N PRO A 335 7.13 5.97 18.84
CA PRO A 335 7.58 5.74 20.22
C PRO A 335 7.50 4.29 20.69
N SER A 336 6.60 3.49 20.12
CA SER A 336 6.32 2.11 20.53
C SER A 336 6.55 1.06 19.44
N ARG A 337 7.07 1.46 18.26
CA ARG A 337 7.31 0.54 17.13
C ARG A 337 8.71 0.70 16.60
N TYR A 338 9.38 -0.43 16.40
CA TYR A 338 10.76 -0.47 15.92
C TYR A 338 11.00 -1.60 14.93
N ILE A 339 12.12 -1.50 14.23
CA ILE A 339 12.67 -2.50 13.33
C ILE A 339 14.02 -2.91 13.89
N CYS A 340 14.32 -4.21 13.97
CA CYS A 340 15.63 -4.68 14.39
C CYS A 340 16.68 -4.49 13.30
N LYS A 341 17.95 -4.52 13.68
CA LYS A 341 19.09 -4.35 12.75
C LYS A 341 19.03 -5.32 11.58
N ASP A 342 18.81 -6.61 11.83
CA ASP A 342 18.79 -7.63 10.76
C ASP A 342 17.74 -7.29 9.70
N CYS A 343 16.55 -6.88 10.12
CA CYS A 343 15.50 -6.48 9.18
C CYS A 343 15.86 -5.21 8.43
N ARG A 344 16.49 -4.23 9.09
CA ARG A 344 16.92 -2.98 8.46
C ARG A 344 17.99 -3.23 7.38
N GLU A 345 18.89 -4.16 7.61
CA GLU A 345 20.00 -4.47 6.70
C GLU A 345 19.63 -5.48 5.60
N THR A 346 18.64 -6.35 5.83
CA THR A 346 18.29 -7.42 4.88
C THR A 346 17.07 -7.14 4.03
N ASP A 347 16.18 -6.26 4.47
CA ASP A 347 14.94 -5.95 3.75
C ASP A 347 15.03 -4.59 3.06
N SER A 348 15.36 -4.61 1.77
CA SER A 348 15.47 -3.39 0.94
C SER A 348 14.15 -2.59 0.86
N LEU A 349 13.01 -3.20 1.20
CA LEU A 349 11.74 -2.49 1.29
C LEU A 349 11.74 -1.49 2.46
N ILE A 350 12.42 -1.82 3.56
CA ILE A 350 12.48 -0.92 4.72
C ILE A 350 13.15 0.40 4.35
N GLU A 351 14.24 0.36 3.59
CA GLU A 351 14.92 1.57 3.10
C GLU A 351 14.06 2.40 2.16
N THR A 352 13.12 1.75 1.49
CA THR A 352 12.24 2.41 0.52
C THR A 352 11.02 3.04 1.18
N PHE A 353 10.50 2.41 2.25
CA PHE A 353 9.25 2.84 2.90
C PHE A 353 9.45 3.76 4.09
N PHE A 354 10.66 3.83 4.61
CA PHE A 354 11.00 4.75 5.68
C PHE A 354 12.14 5.64 5.19
N ASN A 355 11.87 6.92 5.02
CA ASN A 355 12.94 7.90 4.83
C ASN A 355 13.86 7.88 6.04
N ASP A 356 15.14 8.18 5.86
CA ASP A 356 16.11 8.25 6.95
C ASP A 356 15.66 9.20 8.07
N ASP A 357 14.86 10.22 7.74
CA ASP A 357 14.27 11.17 8.70
C ASP A 357 13.11 10.57 9.53
N GLU A 358 12.47 9.48 9.07
CA GLU A 358 11.36 8.81 9.76
C GLU A 358 11.85 7.66 10.66
N LEU A 359 13.03 7.12 10.36
CA LEU A 359 13.66 6.07 11.14
C LEU A 359 14.66 6.68 12.13
N HIS A 360 14.28 6.72 13.38
CA HIS A 360 15.13 7.21 14.45
C HIS A 360 15.94 6.08 15.06
N LEU A 361 17.25 6.16 14.98
CA LEU A 361 18.12 5.24 15.73
C LEU A 361 17.86 5.41 17.24
N GLY A 362 17.44 4.33 17.88
CA GLY A 362 17.30 4.30 19.33
C GLY A 362 18.67 4.39 20.00
N VAL A 363 18.83 5.32 20.90
CA VAL A 363 20.11 5.58 21.57
C VAL A 363 19.96 5.69 23.08
N TRP A 364 20.94 5.21 23.81
CA TRP A 364 21.03 5.43 25.24
C TRP A 364 21.55 6.84 25.52
N VAL A 365 20.87 7.56 26.41
CA VAL A 365 21.19 8.95 26.75
C VAL A 365 21.51 9.03 28.24
N LEU A 366 22.68 9.53 28.53
CA LEU A 366 23.11 9.85 29.92
C LEU A 366 22.31 11.05 30.45
N PRO A 367 22.23 11.20 31.76
CA PRO A 367 21.63 12.38 32.41
C PRO A 367 22.27 13.73 31.96
N SER A 368 23.53 13.67 31.52
CA SER A 368 24.24 14.83 30.96
C SER A 368 23.79 15.20 29.54
N GLY A 369 22.86 14.42 28.94
CA GLY A 369 22.46 14.59 27.53
C GLY A 369 23.40 13.94 26.51
N LYS A 370 24.51 13.31 26.95
CA LYS A 370 25.44 12.62 26.05
C LYS A 370 24.83 11.31 25.58
N GLU A 371 24.83 11.09 24.28
CA GLU A 371 24.37 9.85 23.64
C GLU A 371 25.46 8.76 23.71
N LEU A 372 25.02 7.53 23.94
CA LEU A 372 25.88 6.34 23.93
C LEU A 372 25.47 5.49 22.71
N SER A 373 26.39 5.24 21.82
CA SER A 373 26.17 4.48 20.58
C SER A 373 26.05 2.97 20.77
N LEU A 374 26.24 2.44 21.98
CA LEU A 374 26.15 1.00 22.30
C LEU A 374 25.43 0.78 23.62
N VAL A 375 24.72 -0.34 23.71
CA VAL A 375 24.08 -0.78 24.95
C VAL A 375 25.13 -0.90 26.03
N PRO A 376 24.99 -0.27 27.22
CA PRO A 376 25.91 -0.50 28.30
C PRO A 376 25.89 -1.98 28.68
N THR A 377 27.02 -2.67 28.55
CA THR A 377 27.21 -3.99 29.11
C THR A 377 26.93 -3.91 30.61
N ALA A 378 26.05 -4.79 31.08
CA ALA A 378 25.76 -4.91 32.52
C ALA A 378 27.05 -5.26 33.26
N THR A 379 27.50 -4.38 34.13
CA THR A 379 28.34 -4.74 35.27
C THR A 379 27.45 -5.23 36.38
#